data_08e20c08b252fe9e2a7792c9c2d3df52
#
_entry.id   08e20c08b252fe9e2a7792c9c2d3df52
#
_cell.length_a   1.000
_cell.length_b   1.000
_cell.length_c   1.000
_cell.angle_alpha   90.00
_cell.angle_beta   90.00
_cell.angle_gamma   90.00
#
_symmetry.space_group_name_H-M   'P 1'
#
loop_
_entity.id
_entity.type
_entity.pdbx_description
1 polymer ?
#
loop_
_entity_poly.entity_id
_entity_poly.type
_entity_poly.pdbx_seq_one_letter_code
_entity_poly.pdbx_strand_id
1 'polypeptide(L)'
;MRILQFSLTCFLSIILVPFILASSKEQLFSDAVRFEATGNIDQAIENYVKILEQASSANLHGNLANLYYKNSDYGRSILHYRKALLLDGNNREFLSNLSFVCRTANLENTDPPQNNFIDGFSNNFWKGFLVLFLWFGLLLISFLFFQRINNRSIILVCLAWVGGITLIALVVLDATKHENLTESQVIALLGRKQDDDNASATIQLRRFAASSSTANASVRIGESLFVNQSKLEGYQAHQGPKSQNWLLVRTADNLKKGWVREDEVGWILKN
;
A
#
# COMPACT_ATOMS: atom_id res chain seq x y z
N MET A 1 51.88 7.81 -7.56
CA MET A 1 51.54 7.79 -6.14
C MET A 1 50.22 8.51 -5.83
N ARG A 2 49.98 9.75 -6.25
CA ARG A 2 48.72 10.50 -5.92
C ARG A 2 47.44 9.89 -6.48
N ILE A 3 47.45 9.29 -7.68
CA ILE A 3 46.27 8.66 -8.29
C ILE A 3 45.89 7.37 -7.54
N LEU A 4 46.88 6.60 -7.07
CA LEU A 4 46.63 5.38 -6.29
C LEU A 4 46.05 5.70 -4.90
N GLN A 5 46.50 6.80 -4.28
CA GLN A 5 45.91 7.25 -2.99
C GLN A 5 44.48 7.74 -3.15
N PHE A 6 44.16 8.45 -4.28
CA PHE A 6 42.81 8.92 -4.55
C PHE A 6 41.82 7.76 -4.81
N SER A 7 42.28 6.72 -5.55
CA SER A 7 41.43 5.52 -5.78
C SER A 7 41.20 4.70 -4.49
N LEU A 8 42.20 4.61 -3.62
CA LEU A 8 42.09 3.88 -2.35
C LEU A 8 41.18 4.61 -1.37
N THR A 9 41.22 5.94 -1.30
CA THR A 9 40.30 6.72 -0.44
C THR A 9 38.88 6.68 -0.95
N CYS A 10 38.61 6.74 -2.27
CA CYS A 10 37.27 6.54 -2.85
C CYS A 10 36.75 5.13 -2.60
N PHE A 11 37.60 4.10 -2.74
CA PHE A 11 37.18 2.70 -2.47
C PHE A 11 36.87 2.49 -1.00
N LEU A 12 37.66 3.05 -0.10
CA LEU A 12 37.45 2.98 1.35
C LEU A 12 36.16 3.71 1.77
N SER A 13 35.85 4.86 1.17
CA SER A 13 34.62 5.60 1.45
C SER A 13 33.37 4.85 0.98
N ILE A 14 33.41 4.16 -0.17
CA ILE A 14 32.30 3.34 -0.67
C ILE A 14 32.00 2.15 0.26
N ILE A 15 33.01 1.60 0.94
CA ILE A 15 32.85 0.48 1.88
C ILE A 15 32.43 0.96 3.28
N LEU A 16 32.91 2.12 3.74
CA LEU A 16 32.63 2.61 5.09
C LEU A 16 31.21 3.20 5.23
N VAL A 17 30.69 3.85 4.20
CA VAL A 17 29.37 4.51 4.25
C VAL A 17 28.24 3.51 4.56
N PRO A 18 28.12 2.35 3.89
CA PRO A 18 27.06 1.39 4.22
C PRO A 18 27.21 0.77 5.63
N PHE A 19 28.45 0.64 6.11
CA PHE A 19 28.70 0.10 7.46
C PHE A 19 28.26 1.07 8.58
N ILE A 20 28.49 2.38 8.41
CA ILE A 20 28.05 3.41 9.36
C ILE A 20 26.50 3.52 9.37
N LEU A 21 25.85 3.44 8.19
CA LEU A 21 24.40 3.47 8.08
C LEU A 21 23.74 2.23 8.68
N ALA A 22 24.34 1.04 8.53
CA ALA A 22 23.85 -0.18 9.14
C ALA A 22 23.92 -0.09 10.68
N SER A 23 25.05 0.38 11.24
CA SER A 23 25.20 0.58 12.68
C SER A 23 24.17 1.58 13.25
N SER A 24 23.85 2.63 12.52
CA SER A 24 22.82 3.60 12.94
C SER A 24 21.41 3.01 13.00
N LYS A 25 21.04 2.15 12.06
CA LYS A 25 19.71 1.48 12.06
C LYS A 25 19.55 0.49 13.20
N GLU A 26 20.56 -0.32 13.44
CA GLU A 26 20.57 -1.29 14.53
C GLU A 26 20.44 -0.60 15.88
N GLN A 27 21.11 0.54 16.04
CA GLN A 27 21.02 1.34 17.24
C GLN A 27 19.61 1.92 17.42
N LEU A 28 19.04 2.54 16.38
CA LEU A 28 17.67 3.08 16.42
C LEU A 28 16.65 1.96 16.74
N PHE A 29 16.84 0.75 16.18
CA PHE A 29 15.96 -0.37 16.45
C PHE A 29 16.07 -0.83 17.91
N SER A 30 17.29 -0.99 18.44
CA SER A 30 17.50 -1.38 19.83
C SER A 30 16.94 -0.34 20.81
N ASP A 31 17.10 0.94 20.50
CA ASP A 31 16.54 2.04 21.29
C ASP A 31 15.00 2.02 21.24
N ALA A 32 14.39 1.78 20.06
CA ALA A 32 12.94 1.64 19.93
C ALA A 32 12.38 0.50 20.79
N VAL A 33 13.01 -0.68 20.74
CA VAL A 33 12.63 -1.83 21.57
C VAL A 33 12.78 -1.51 23.07
N ARG A 34 13.86 -0.82 23.47
CA ARG A 34 14.07 -0.40 24.85
C ARG A 34 13.00 0.59 25.30
N PHE A 35 12.65 1.60 24.49
CA PHE A 35 11.59 2.54 24.80
C PHE A 35 10.22 1.86 24.92
N GLU A 36 9.93 0.90 24.03
CA GLU A 36 8.71 0.10 24.15
C GLU A 36 8.67 -0.68 25.47
N ALA A 37 9.76 -1.33 25.84
CA ALA A 37 9.86 -2.09 27.08
C ALA A 37 9.72 -1.21 28.35
N THR A 38 10.13 0.06 28.27
CA THR A 38 10.01 1.03 29.37
C THR A 38 8.67 1.81 29.35
N GLY A 39 7.78 1.54 28.40
CA GLY A 39 6.48 2.21 28.27
C GLY A 39 6.54 3.59 27.62
N ASN A 40 7.70 4.01 27.10
CA ASN A 40 7.87 5.28 26.40
C ASN A 40 7.42 5.15 24.93
N ILE A 41 6.11 4.99 24.72
CA ILE A 41 5.52 4.65 23.42
C ILE A 41 5.84 5.68 22.34
N ASP A 42 5.77 6.99 22.65
CA ASP A 42 6.03 8.05 21.68
C ASP A 42 7.47 8.03 21.15
N GLN A 43 8.46 7.79 22.03
CA GLN A 43 9.87 7.69 21.63
C GLN A 43 10.13 6.40 20.81
N ALA A 44 9.46 5.30 21.15
CA ALA A 44 9.54 4.07 20.36
C ALA A 44 8.98 4.31 18.95
N ILE A 45 7.83 4.96 18.80
CA ILE A 45 7.22 5.33 17.53
C ILE A 45 8.19 6.22 16.72
N GLU A 46 8.75 7.27 17.31
CA GLU A 46 9.67 8.17 16.63
C GLU A 46 10.88 7.43 16.05
N ASN A 47 11.49 6.53 16.82
CA ASN A 47 12.64 5.76 16.37
C ASN A 47 12.27 4.79 15.23
N TYR A 48 11.14 4.08 15.33
CA TYR A 48 10.68 3.21 14.24
C TYR A 48 10.34 4.00 12.97
N VAL A 49 9.76 5.20 13.08
CA VAL A 49 9.50 6.09 11.93
C VAL A 49 10.81 6.50 11.25
N LYS A 50 11.85 6.87 12.03
CA LYS A 50 13.18 7.18 11.48
C LYS A 50 13.82 6.00 10.74
N ILE A 51 13.57 4.77 11.19
CA ILE A 51 14.04 3.58 10.48
C ILE A 51 13.26 3.40 9.17
N LEU A 52 11.95 3.66 9.15
CA LEU A 52 11.12 3.58 7.93
C LEU A 52 11.56 4.53 6.82
N GLU A 53 12.11 5.69 7.17
CA GLU A 53 12.68 6.63 6.17
C GLU A 53 13.87 6.03 5.41
N GLN A 54 14.55 5.05 5.99
CA GLN A 54 15.72 4.41 5.41
C GLN A 54 15.43 3.02 4.82
N ALA A 55 14.49 2.28 5.41
CA ALA A 55 14.11 0.95 4.96
C ALA A 55 12.70 0.60 5.44
N SER A 56 11.90 0.00 4.57
CA SER A 56 10.57 -0.49 4.89
C SER A 56 10.58 -2.02 4.97
N SER A 57 9.89 -2.58 5.98
CA SER A 57 9.66 -4.02 6.11
C SER A 57 8.31 -4.31 6.76
N ALA A 58 7.75 -5.49 6.50
CA ALA A 58 6.48 -5.92 7.06
C ALA A 58 6.51 -5.89 8.60
N ASN A 59 7.57 -6.42 9.21
CA ASN A 59 7.72 -6.46 10.66
C ASN A 59 7.82 -5.06 11.28
N LEU A 60 8.52 -4.13 10.63
CA LEU A 60 8.62 -2.75 11.12
C LEU A 60 7.26 -2.04 11.10
N HIS A 61 6.48 -2.25 10.04
CA HIS A 61 5.11 -1.76 10.00
C HIS A 61 4.22 -2.44 11.03
N GLY A 62 4.36 -3.76 11.26
CA GLY A 62 3.65 -4.49 12.30
C GLY A 62 3.93 -3.95 13.71
N ASN A 63 5.21 -3.70 14.04
CA ASN A 63 5.61 -3.12 15.31
C ASN A 63 5.02 -1.72 15.52
N LEU A 64 5.09 -0.86 14.49
CA LEU A 64 4.46 0.46 14.54
C LEU A 64 2.95 0.38 14.72
N ALA A 65 2.29 -0.55 14.05
CA ALA A 65 0.85 -0.75 14.21
C ALA A 65 0.48 -1.13 15.64
N ASN A 66 1.26 -2.01 16.27
CA ASN A 66 1.10 -2.38 17.68
C ASN A 66 1.27 -1.17 18.62
N LEU A 67 2.28 -0.33 18.38
CA LEU A 67 2.52 0.86 19.20
C LEU A 67 1.42 1.91 19.05
N TYR A 68 0.95 2.14 17.81
CA TYR A 68 -0.17 3.04 17.59
C TYR A 68 -1.46 2.51 18.23
N TYR A 69 -1.69 1.18 18.22
CA TYR A 69 -2.80 0.59 18.95
C TYR A 69 -2.69 0.84 20.46
N LYS A 70 -1.50 0.61 21.08
CA LYS A 70 -1.24 0.89 22.49
C LYS A 70 -1.47 2.37 22.84
N ASN A 71 -1.22 3.27 21.89
CA ASN A 71 -1.46 4.71 22.02
C ASN A 71 -2.89 5.14 21.65
N SER A 72 -3.81 4.17 21.46
CA SER A 72 -5.22 4.41 21.06
C SER A 72 -5.39 5.14 19.72
N ASP A 73 -4.34 5.23 18.89
CA ASP A 73 -4.40 5.75 17.52
C ASP A 73 -4.75 4.62 16.53
N TYR A 74 -6.02 4.26 16.54
CA TYR A 74 -6.51 3.15 15.72
C TYR A 74 -6.36 3.39 14.22
N GLY A 75 -6.46 4.65 13.76
CA GLY A 75 -6.30 4.99 12.35
C GLY A 75 -4.90 4.67 11.83
N ARG A 76 -3.84 5.13 12.55
CA ARG A 76 -2.46 4.80 12.18
C ARG A 76 -2.15 3.33 12.39
N SER A 77 -2.70 2.70 13.41
CA SER A 77 -2.56 1.25 13.62
C SER A 77 -3.06 0.46 12.40
N ILE A 78 -4.28 0.74 11.94
CA ILE A 78 -4.87 0.11 10.75
C ILE A 78 -4.03 0.39 9.49
N LEU A 79 -3.59 1.65 9.30
CA LEU A 79 -2.73 2.02 8.17
C LEU A 79 -1.46 1.17 8.14
N HIS A 80 -0.77 1.04 9.27
CA HIS A 80 0.50 0.32 9.32
C HIS A 80 0.31 -1.19 9.20
N TYR A 81 -0.74 -1.80 9.77
CA TYR A 81 -1.05 -3.21 9.50
C TYR A 81 -1.35 -3.48 8.02
N ARG A 82 -2.07 -2.56 7.34
CA ARG A 82 -2.30 -2.70 5.91
C ARG A 82 -1.03 -2.60 5.09
N LYS A 83 -0.11 -1.69 5.46
CA LYS A 83 1.22 -1.61 4.85
C LYS A 83 2.05 -2.88 5.11
N ALA A 84 1.98 -3.44 6.31
CA ALA A 84 2.62 -4.72 6.63
C ALA A 84 2.10 -5.86 5.75
N LEU A 85 0.77 -5.93 5.55
CA LEU A 85 0.12 -6.93 4.71
C LEU A 85 0.37 -6.74 3.21
N LEU A 86 0.66 -5.53 2.74
CA LEU A 86 1.13 -5.34 1.37
C LEU A 86 2.51 -5.95 1.13
N LEU A 87 3.37 -5.95 2.16
CA LEU A 87 4.72 -6.51 2.09
C LEU A 87 4.75 -8.01 2.40
N ASP A 88 3.84 -8.49 3.26
CA ASP A 88 3.69 -9.90 3.64
C ASP A 88 2.21 -10.26 3.77
N GLY A 89 1.56 -10.48 2.63
CA GLY A 89 0.11 -10.61 2.50
C GLY A 89 -0.49 -11.85 3.19
N ASN A 90 0.31 -12.89 3.43
CA ASN A 90 -0.13 -14.15 4.05
C ASN A 90 0.14 -14.23 5.55
N ASN A 91 0.62 -13.16 6.16
CA ASN A 91 0.94 -13.14 7.58
C ASN A 91 -0.32 -13.17 8.44
N ARG A 92 -0.58 -14.33 9.05
CA ARG A 92 -1.78 -14.56 9.87
C ARG A 92 -1.82 -13.69 11.12
N GLU A 93 -0.67 -13.35 11.68
CA GLU A 93 -0.57 -12.47 12.83
C GLU A 93 -1.06 -11.05 12.48
N PHE A 94 -0.56 -10.48 11.38
CA PHE A 94 -1.00 -9.15 10.93
C PHE A 94 -2.48 -9.13 10.56
N LEU A 95 -3.00 -10.18 9.91
CA LEU A 95 -4.44 -10.30 9.60
C LEU A 95 -5.28 -10.34 10.88
N SER A 96 -4.88 -11.14 11.86
CA SER A 96 -5.58 -11.26 13.14
C SER A 96 -5.57 -9.94 13.91
N ASN A 97 -4.39 -9.30 14.01
CA ASN A 97 -4.22 -8.03 14.71
C ASN A 97 -4.99 -6.89 14.04
N LEU A 98 -4.96 -6.80 12.70
CA LEU A 98 -5.78 -5.84 11.95
C LEU A 98 -7.26 -6.02 12.24
N SER A 99 -7.76 -7.26 12.18
CA SER A 99 -9.15 -7.58 12.48
C SER A 99 -9.52 -7.19 13.91
N PHE A 100 -8.62 -7.40 14.87
CA PHE A 100 -8.81 -7.00 16.26
C PHE A 100 -8.91 -5.48 16.41
N VAL A 101 -7.99 -4.71 15.81
CA VAL A 101 -8.00 -3.24 15.85
C VAL A 101 -9.26 -2.69 15.20
N CYS A 102 -9.68 -3.24 14.05
CA CYS A 102 -10.90 -2.81 13.38
C CYS A 102 -12.14 -3.01 14.26
N ARG A 103 -12.25 -4.15 14.94
CA ARG A 103 -13.35 -4.38 15.90
C ARG A 103 -13.32 -3.41 17.06
N THR A 104 -12.14 -3.13 17.62
CA THR A 104 -11.98 -2.16 18.71
C THR A 104 -12.38 -0.74 18.27
N ALA A 105 -12.10 -0.37 17.01
CA ALA A 105 -12.50 0.90 16.42
C ALA A 105 -13.97 0.93 15.93
N ASN A 106 -14.76 -0.12 16.18
CA ASN A 106 -16.15 -0.29 15.69
C ASN A 106 -16.29 -0.17 14.17
N LEU A 107 -15.29 -0.64 13.44
CA LEU A 107 -15.31 -0.70 11.97
C LEU A 107 -15.81 -2.07 11.53
N GLU A 108 -17.08 -2.17 11.19
CA GLU A 108 -17.77 -3.44 10.94
C GLU A 108 -17.41 -4.12 9.60
N ASN A 109 -16.82 -3.40 8.63
CA ASN A 109 -16.61 -3.91 7.27
C ASN A 109 -15.27 -3.51 6.66
N THR A 110 -14.21 -3.58 7.42
CA THR A 110 -12.89 -3.55 6.79
C THR A 110 -12.49 -4.98 6.48
N ASP A 111 -12.97 -5.49 5.35
CA ASP A 111 -12.43 -6.74 4.83
C ASP A 111 -10.92 -6.63 4.78
N PRO A 112 -10.18 -7.53 5.47
CA PRO A 112 -8.76 -7.64 5.22
C PRO A 112 -8.59 -7.85 3.72
N PRO A 113 -7.51 -7.38 3.10
CA PRO A 113 -7.26 -7.64 1.69
C PRO A 113 -7.43 -9.14 1.48
N GLN A 114 -8.44 -9.54 0.69
CA GLN A 114 -8.63 -10.95 0.37
C GLN A 114 -7.44 -11.35 -0.49
N ASN A 115 -6.53 -12.10 0.11
CA ASN A 115 -5.41 -12.70 -0.60
C ASN A 115 -5.95 -13.83 -1.47
N ASN A 116 -6.44 -13.49 -2.64
CA ASN A 116 -6.68 -14.46 -3.67
C ASN A 116 -5.32 -15.00 -4.14
N PHE A 117 -5.27 -16.26 -4.55
CA PHE A 117 -4.05 -16.88 -5.11
C PHE A 117 -3.41 -16.04 -6.23
N ILE A 118 -4.23 -15.25 -6.93
CA ILE A 118 -3.85 -14.33 -7.99
C ILE A 118 -3.04 -13.13 -7.44
N ASP A 119 -3.37 -12.65 -6.24
CA ASP A 119 -2.69 -11.50 -5.60
C ASP A 119 -1.27 -11.84 -5.11
N GLY A 120 -0.92 -13.13 -5.02
CA GLY A 120 0.42 -13.60 -4.68
C GLY A 120 1.48 -13.33 -5.76
N PHE A 121 1.06 -13.00 -6.98
CA PHE A 121 1.94 -12.66 -8.10
C PHE A 121 1.74 -11.21 -8.53
N SER A 122 2.84 -10.48 -8.74
CA SER A 122 2.77 -9.10 -9.20
C SER A 122 2.07 -9.00 -10.56
N ASN A 123 1.39 -7.89 -10.83
CA ASN A 123 0.77 -7.61 -12.11
C ASN A 123 1.76 -7.73 -13.29
N ASN A 124 3.02 -7.34 -13.07
CA ASN A 124 4.08 -7.49 -14.07
C ASN A 124 4.41 -8.97 -14.39
N PHE A 125 4.29 -9.87 -13.40
CA PHE A 125 4.43 -11.31 -13.64
C PHE A 125 3.35 -11.81 -14.60
N TRP A 126 2.09 -11.47 -14.38
CA TRP A 126 0.99 -11.89 -15.26
C TRP A 126 1.08 -11.30 -16.66
N LYS A 127 1.51 -10.03 -16.79
CA LYS A 127 1.81 -9.39 -18.08
C LYS A 127 2.93 -10.12 -18.82
N GLY A 128 4.03 -10.43 -18.12
CA GLY A 128 5.14 -11.20 -18.68
C GLY A 128 4.72 -12.62 -19.11
N PHE A 129 3.94 -13.29 -18.27
CA PHE A 129 3.41 -14.62 -18.56
C PHE A 129 2.50 -14.60 -19.79
N LEU A 130 1.64 -13.60 -19.95
CA LEU A 130 0.81 -13.42 -21.15
C LEU A 130 1.65 -13.32 -22.42
N VAL A 131 2.72 -12.52 -22.41
CA VAL A 131 3.62 -12.36 -23.54
C VAL A 131 4.33 -13.68 -23.86
N LEU A 132 4.87 -14.38 -22.88
CA LEU A 132 5.51 -15.67 -23.06
C LEU A 132 4.55 -16.73 -23.62
N PHE A 133 3.32 -16.79 -23.09
CA PHE A 133 2.30 -17.71 -23.56
C PHE A 133 1.89 -17.42 -25.01
N LEU A 134 1.82 -16.15 -25.40
CA LEU A 134 1.55 -15.72 -26.76
C LEU A 134 2.64 -16.22 -27.72
N TRP A 135 3.92 -15.98 -27.41
CA TRP A 135 5.03 -16.43 -28.22
C TRP A 135 5.14 -17.95 -28.31
N PHE A 136 4.94 -18.64 -27.18
CA PHE A 136 4.97 -20.11 -27.14
C PHE A 136 3.91 -20.72 -28.07
N GLY A 137 2.67 -20.20 -28.05
CA GLY A 137 1.61 -20.67 -28.90
C GLY A 137 1.89 -20.44 -30.42
N LEU A 138 2.45 -19.28 -30.77
CA LEU A 138 2.86 -18.99 -32.14
C LEU A 138 3.94 -19.97 -32.64
N LEU A 139 4.94 -20.25 -31.79
CA LEU A 139 5.98 -21.23 -32.11
C LEU A 139 5.40 -22.64 -32.26
N LEU A 140 4.49 -23.02 -31.36
CA LEU A 140 3.83 -24.34 -31.40
C LEU A 140 3.00 -24.52 -32.70
N ILE A 141 2.19 -23.52 -33.03
CA ILE A 141 1.36 -23.54 -34.25
C ILE A 141 2.26 -23.61 -35.49
N SER A 142 3.34 -22.83 -35.56
CA SER A 142 4.32 -22.87 -36.65
C SER A 142 4.97 -24.24 -36.78
N PHE A 143 5.35 -24.87 -35.66
CA PHE A 143 5.91 -26.21 -35.62
C PHE A 143 4.93 -27.28 -36.13
N LEU A 144 3.66 -27.24 -35.67
CA LEU A 144 2.61 -28.17 -36.11
C LEU A 144 2.32 -28.04 -37.59
N PHE A 145 2.36 -26.79 -38.12
CA PHE A 145 2.22 -26.53 -39.54
C PHE A 145 3.36 -27.15 -40.37
N PHE A 146 4.59 -27.01 -39.87
CA PHE A 146 5.78 -27.61 -40.50
C PHE A 146 5.72 -29.14 -40.52
N GLN A 147 5.17 -29.78 -39.49
CA GLN A 147 4.96 -31.22 -39.38
C GLN A 147 3.82 -31.75 -40.27
N ARG A 148 3.15 -30.90 -41.03
CA ARG A 148 2.00 -31.24 -41.89
C ARG A 148 0.89 -32.02 -41.18
N ILE A 149 0.63 -31.66 -39.91
CA ILE A 149 -0.43 -32.29 -39.11
C ILE A 149 -1.80 -31.91 -39.66
N ASN A 150 -2.81 -32.76 -39.42
CA ASN A 150 -4.17 -32.57 -39.89
C ASN A 150 -4.74 -31.21 -39.47
N ASN A 151 -5.33 -30.47 -40.39
CA ASN A 151 -5.92 -29.14 -40.17
C ASN A 151 -6.91 -29.10 -39.00
N ARG A 152 -7.68 -30.19 -38.77
CA ARG A 152 -8.62 -30.25 -37.63
C ARG A 152 -7.89 -30.15 -36.27
N SER A 153 -6.73 -30.82 -36.11
CA SER A 153 -5.93 -30.78 -34.91
C SER A 153 -5.32 -29.38 -34.69
N ILE A 154 -4.86 -28.73 -35.76
CA ILE A 154 -4.33 -27.37 -35.70
C ILE A 154 -5.41 -26.40 -35.27
N ILE A 155 -6.64 -26.50 -35.79
CA ILE A 155 -7.78 -25.65 -35.39
C ILE A 155 -8.10 -25.84 -33.92
N LEU A 156 -8.11 -27.05 -33.37
CA LEU A 156 -8.35 -27.31 -31.96
C LEU A 156 -7.27 -26.69 -31.09
N VAL A 157 -5.99 -26.78 -31.47
CA VAL A 157 -4.88 -26.15 -30.74
C VAL A 157 -5.01 -24.62 -30.78
N CYS A 158 -5.36 -24.04 -31.95
CA CYS A 158 -5.60 -22.59 -32.03
C CYS A 158 -6.75 -22.14 -31.14
N LEU A 159 -7.86 -22.86 -31.08
CA LEU A 159 -9.00 -22.53 -30.22
C LEU A 159 -8.63 -22.62 -28.74
N ALA A 160 -7.92 -23.68 -28.32
CA ALA A 160 -7.43 -23.84 -26.98
C ALA A 160 -6.44 -22.72 -26.58
N TRP A 161 -5.55 -22.35 -27.51
CA TRP A 161 -4.58 -21.28 -27.30
C TRP A 161 -5.25 -19.89 -27.15
N VAL A 162 -6.22 -19.56 -28.01
CA VAL A 162 -7.01 -18.32 -27.91
C VAL A 162 -7.79 -18.31 -26.59
N GLY A 163 -8.40 -19.45 -26.20
CA GLY A 163 -9.06 -19.59 -24.90
C GLY A 163 -8.11 -19.32 -23.72
N GLY A 164 -6.88 -19.85 -23.78
CA GLY A 164 -5.85 -19.60 -22.78
C GLY A 164 -5.44 -18.13 -22.69
N ILE A 165 -5.24 -17.46 -23.84
CA ILE A 165 -4.95 -16.02 -23.88
C ILE A 165 -6.07 -15.21 -23.24
N THR A 166 -7.33 -15.51 -23.56
CA THR A 166 -8.47 -14.77 -22.99
C THR A 166 -8.56 -14.94 -21.47
N LEU A 167 -8.32 -16.14 -20.95
CA LEU A 167 -8.28 -16.39 -19.50
C LEU A 167 -7.16 -15.59 -18.81
N ILE A 168 -5.94 -15.62 -19.36
CA ILE A 168 -4.81 -14.86 -18.78
C ILE A 168 -5.08 -13.36 -18.88
N ALA A 169 -5.66 -12.87 -19.98
CA ALA A 169 -6.01 -11.47 -20.15
C ALA A 169 -7.04 -11.01 -19.10
N LEU A 170 -8.03 -11.84 -18.77
CA LEU A 170 -8.99 -11.54 -17.68
C LEU A 170 -8.28 -11.42 -16.33
N VAL A 171 -7.32 -12.32 -16.04
CA VAL A 171 -6.50 -12.24 -14.82
C VAL A 171 -5.69 -10.94 -14.79
N VAL A 172 -5.06 -10.56 -15.90
CA VAL A 172 -4.29 -9.29 -15.99
C VAL A 172 -5.20 -8.07 -15.77
N LEU A 173 -6.41 -8.08 -16.32
CA LEU A 173 -7.37 -6.98 -16.13
C LEU A 173 -7.84 -6.88 -14.67
N ASP A 174 -8.07 -8.00 -14.02
CA ASP A 174 -8.46 -8.03 -12.61
C ASP A 174 -7.31 -7.55 -11.72
N ALA A 175 -6.09 -8.07 -11.93
CA ALA A 175 -4.90 -7.65 -11.20
C ALA A 175 -4.61 -6.13 -11.35
N THR A 176 -4.77 -5.58 -12.56
CA THR A 176 -4.61 -4.13 -12.79
C THR A 176 -5.69 -3.30 -12.09
N LYS A 177 -6.91 -3.79 -12.01
CA LYS A 177 -7.98 -3.13 -11.29
C LYS A 177 -7.70 -3.08 -9.78
N HIS A 178 -7.22 -4.18 -9.19
CA HIS A 178 -6.84 -4.24 -7.79
C HIS A 178 -5.66 -3.31 -7.47
N GLU A 179 -4.62 -3.29 -8.30
CA GLU A 179 -3.48 -2.38 -8.16
C GLU A 179 -3.93 -0.91 -8.13
N ASN A 180 -4.74 -0.48 -9.09
CA ASN A 180 -5.28 0.88 -9.17
C ASN A 180 -6.14 1.24 -7.94
N LEU A 181 -6.93 0.30 -7.41
CA LEU A 181 -7.71 0.52 -6.20
C LEU A 181 -6.80 0.71 -4.99
N THR A 182 -5.77 -0.12 -4.83
CA THR A 182 -4.81 -0.04 -3.73
C THR A 182 -4.00 1.26 -3.77
N GLU A 183 -3.57 1.70 -4.96
CA GLU A 183 -2.86 2.98 -5.15
C GLU A 183 -3.72 4.19 -4.77
N SER A 184 -5.03 4.13 -5.02
CA SER A 184 -5.95 5.21 -4.68
C SER A 184 -6.46 5.15 -3.24
N GLN A 185 -6.11 4.10 -2.48
CA GLN A 185 -6.64 3.87 -1.14
C GLN A 185 -5.87 4.66 -0.08
N VAL A 186 -6.64 5.34 0.75
CA VAL A 186 -6.15 6.06 1.94
C VAL A 186 -6.97 5.65 3.16
N ILE A 187 -6.36 5.76 4.33
CA ILE A 187 -7.01 5.48 5.61
C ILE A 187 -7.27 6.80 6.33
N ALA A 188 -8.48 6.96 6.84
CA ALA A 188 -8.85 8.07 7.68
C ALA A 188 -8.04 8.07 8.99
N LEU A 189 -7.26 9.11 9.24
CA LEU A 189 -6.42 9.25 10.44
C LEU A 189 -7.08 10.16 11.46
N LEU A 190 -6.54 10.16 12.69
CA LEU A 190 -7.02 11.05 13.73
C LEU A 190 -6.81 12.51 13.31
N GLY A 191 -7.90 13.23 13.07
CA GLY A 191 -7.89 14.69 13.10
C GLY A 191 -7.59 15.16 14.53
N ARG A 192 -6.96 16.34 14.68
CA ARG A 192 -6.59 16.98 15.93
C ARG A 192 -7.56 16.62 17.08
N LYS A 193 -7.02 16.14 18.21
CA LYS A 193 -7.77 15.74 19.42
C LYS A 193 -8.96 16.68 19.66
N GLN A 194 -10.15 16.14 19.58
CA GLN A 194 -11.34 16.77 20.13
C GLN A 194 -11.45 16.20 21.55
N ASP A 195 -11.44 17.08 22.55
CA ASP A 195 -11.35 16.75 23.98
C ASP A 195 -12.59 16.03 24.55
N ASP A 196 -13.42 15.40 23.74
CA ASP A 196 -14.59 14.62 24.18
C ASP A 196 -14.31 13.13 24.19
N ASP A 197 -14.13 12.58 25.38
CA ASP A 197 -13.78 11.20 25.70
C ASP A 197 -14.79 10.11 25.22
N ASN A 198 -15.87 10.44 24.50
CA ASN A 198 -16.94 9.51 24.14
C ASN A 198 -17.51 9.63 22.72
N ALA A 199 -17.03 10.51 21.87
CA ALA A 199 -17.46 10.53 20.48
C ALA A 199 -16.53 9.63 19.67
N SER A 200 -17.07 8.62 19.01
CA SER A 200 -16.35 7.88 17.98
C SER A 200 -15.73 8.88 17.00
N ALA A 201 -14.42 9.06 17.12
CA ALA A 201 -13.69 10.11 16.42
C ALA A 201 -13.93 9.99 14.92
N THR A 202 -14.48 11.02 14.31
CA THR A 202 -14.87 11.06 12.91
C THR A 202 -14.17 12.19 12.18
N ILE A 203 -13.88 11.98 10.89
CA ILE A 203 -13.40 13.00 9.97
C ILE A 203 -14.58 13.52 9.16
N GLN A 204 -14.62 14.84 8.98
CA GLN A 204 -15.66 15.48 8.20
C GLN A 204 -15.25 15.56 6.72
N LEU A 205 -16.01 14.91 5.84
CA LEU A 205 -15.88 15.09 4.41
C LEU A 205 -16.61 16.39 4.00
N ARG A 206 -15.86 17.33 3.47
CA ARG A 206 -16.38 18.67 3.16
C ARG A 206 -16.95 18.75 1.74
N ARG A 207 -17.90 19.64 1.55
CA ARG A 207 -18.51 19.87 0.23
C ARG A 207 -17.54 20.51 -0.76
N PHE A 208 -16.65 21.38 -0.28
CA PHE A 208 -15.63 22.09 -1.06
C PHE A 208 -14.27 21.99 -0.38
N ALA A 209 -13.18 22.15 -1.12
CA ALA A 209 -11.80 22.13 -0.62
C ALA A 209 -11.46 23.40 0.19
N ALA A 210 -12.15 23.62 1.27
CA ALA A 210 -11.98 24.78 2.15
C ALA A 210 -12.31 24.44 3.60
N SER A 211 -11.53 24.96 4.56
CA SER A 211 -11.73 24.70 6.00
C SER A 211 -13.06 25.25 6.52
N SER A 212 -13.58 26.30 5.90
CA SER A 212 -14.89 26.91 6.22
C SER A 212 -16.08 26.21 5.55
N SER A 213 -15.84 25.22 4.69
CA SER A 213 -16.91 24.51 3.99
C SER A 213 -17.72 23.64 4.95
N THR A 214 -19.01 23.54 4.71
CA THR A 214 -19.90 22.65 5.44
C THR A 214 -19.56 21.21 5.20
N ALA A 215 -19.74 20.37 6.24
CA ALA A 215 -19.62 18.93 6.13
C ALA A 215 -20.71 18.36 5.22
N ASN A 216 -20.32 17.50 4.30
CA ASN A 216 -21.23 16.73 3.43
C ASN A 216 -21.54 15.35 4.02
N ALA A 217 -20.56 14.75 4.66
CA ALA A 217 -20.64 13.45 5.32
C ALA A 217 -19.58 13.35 6.42
N SER A 218 -19.67 12.32 7.26
CA SER A 218 -18.61 11.97 8.20
C SER A 218 -18.19 10.53 8.00
N VAL A 219 -16.90 10.25 8.23
CA VAL A 219 -16.30 8.92 8.17
C VAL A 219 -15.57 8.65 9.48
N ARG A 220 -15.53 7.39 9.88
CA ARG A 220 -14.85 6.98 11.12
C ARG A 220 -13.34 6.91 10.89
N ILE A 221 -12.59 7.13 11.94
CA ILE A 221 -11.13 6.91 11.93
C ILE A 221 -10.86 5.44 11.62
N GLY A 222 -9.87 5.20 10.75
CA GLY A 222 -9.53 3.86 10.26
C GLY A 222 -10.38 3.38 9.06
N GLU A 223 -11.44 4.10 8.70
CA GLU A 223 -12.25 3.77 7.52
C GLU A 223 -11.43 3.96 6.24
N SER A 224 -11.60 3.03 5.30
CA SER A 224 -10.94 3.07 4.00
C SER A 224 -11.65 4.03 3.06
N LEU A 225 -10.89 4.94 2.51
CA LEU A 225 -11.34 5.91 1.53
C LEU A 225 -10.56 5.73 0.23
N PHE A 226 -11.17 6.09 -0.88
CA PHE A 226 -10.56 6.06 -2.21
C PHE A 226 -10.49 7.46 -2.78
N VAL A 227 -9.28 7.89 -3.12
CA VAL A 227 -9.06 9.18 -3.76
C VAL A 227 -9.59 9.10 -5.19
N ASN A 228 -10.38 10.07 -5.59
CA ASN A 228 -10.91 10.13 -6.94
C ASN A 228 -9.78 10.45 -7.93
N GLN A 229 -9.60 9.59 -8.93
CA GLN A 229 -8.62 9.81 -9.99
C GLN A 229 -9.26 10.62 -11.11
N SER A 230 -8.60 11.70 -11.53
CA SER A 230 -8.90 12.39 -12.78
C SER A 230 -8.28 11.63 -13.94
N LYS A 231 -9.02 11.42 -15.03
CA LYS A 231 -8.49 10.72 -16.23
C LYS A 231 -7.32 11.45 -16.90
N LEU A 232 -7.09 12.71 -16.58
CA LEU A 232 -6.11 13.58 -17.25
C LEU A 232 -4.94 14.02 -16.36
N GLU A 233 -5.10 14.07 -15.03
CA GLU A 233 -4.15 14.76 -14.13
C GLU A 233 -3.79 13.93 -12.88
N GLY A 234 -4.09 12.64 -12.84
CA GLY A 234 -3.87 11.82 -11.65
C GLY A 234 -4.96 12.03 -10.57
N TYR A 235 -4.58 12.13 -9.30
CA TYR A 235 -5.53 12.30 -8.20
C TYR A 235 -6.16 13.69 -8.20
N GLN A 236 -7.47 13.76 -7.94
CA GLN A 236 -8.16 15.04 -7.75
C GLN A 236 -7.70 15.66 -6.41
N ALA A 237 -6.71 16.52 -6.52
CA ALA A 237 -6.20 17.33 -5.44
C ALA A 237 -6.46 18.81 -5.72
N HIS A 238 -6.69 19.59 -4.66
CA HIS A 238 -6.81 21.05 -4.74
C HIS A 238 -5.88 21.67 -3.71
N GLN A 239 -5.04 22.60 -4.16
CA GLN A 239 -4.18 23.36 -3.28
C GLN A 239 -4.97 24.55 -2.72
N GLY A 240 -5.31 24.48 -1.46
CA GLY A 240 -6.03 25.53 -0.75
C GLY A 240 -5.12 26.67 -0.27
N PRO A 241 -5.71 27.73 0.31
CA PRO A 241 -4.96 28.79 0.96
C PRO A 241 -4.03 28.21 2.04
N LYS A 242 -2.86 28.79 2.24
CA LYS A 242 -1.81 28.35 3.18
C LYS A 242 -1.17 27.00 2.85
N SER A 243 -1.05 26.64 1.56
CA SER A 243 -0.43 25.38 1.11
C SER A 243 -1.07 24.10 1.69
N GLN A 244 -2.36 24.17 2.06
CA GLN A 244 -3.12 23.00 2.48
C GLN A 244 -3.59 22.23 1.25
N ASN A 245 -3.17 20.99 1.12
CA ASN A 245 -3.65 20.09 0.08
C ASN A 245 -4.95 19.42 0.50
N TRP A 246 -5.88 19.37 -0.43
CA TRP A 246 -7.20 18.74 -0.29
C TRP A 246 -7.33 17.60 -1.30
N LEU A 247 -7.87 16.48 -0.85
CA LEU A 247 -8.14 15.32 -1.69
C LEU A 247 -9.63 15.08 -1.77
N LEU A 248 -10.14 14.84 -2.98
CA LEU A 248 -11.51 14.41 -3.16
C LEU A 248 -11.58 12.90 -2.96
N VAL A 249 -12.26 12.46 -1.91
CA VAL A 249 -12.36 11.06 -1.54
C VAL A 249 -13.80 10.56 -1.57
N ARG A 250 -13.94 9.25 -1.64
CA ARG A 250 -15.21 8.52 -1.56
C ARG A 250 -15.03 7.24 -0.72
N THR A 251 -16.09 6.76 -0.10
CA THR A 251 -16.14 5.44 0.54
C THR A 251 -16.23 4.31 -0.49
N ALA A 252 -15.95 3.08 -0.09
CA ALA A 252 -16.00 1.91 -0.97
C ALA A 252 -17.40 1.69 -1.59
N ASP A 253 -18.45 1.94 -0.84
CA ASP A 253 -19.85 1.86 -1.27
C ASP A 253 -20.32 3.04 -2.12
N ASN A 254 -19.47 4.06 -2.34
CA ASN A 254 -19.77 5.32 -3.01
C ASN A 254 -20.89 6.16 -2.36
N LEU A 255 -21.37 5.82 -1.17
CA LEU A 255 -22.46 6.54 -0.51
C LEU A 255 -22.00 7.90 0.04
N LYS A 256 -20.73 7.98 0.48
CA LYS A 256 -20.15 9.20 1.02
C LYS A 256 -19.04 9.68 0.10
N LYS A 257 -19.06 10.97 -0.22
CA LYS A 257 -18.05 11.64 -1.05
C LYS A 257 -17.84 13.07 -0.56
N GLY A 258 -16.60 13.53 -0.54
CA GLY A 258 -16.28 14.90 -0.16
C GLY A 258 -14.78 15.16 -0.12
N TRP A 259 -14.44 16.39 0.21
CA TRP A 259 -13.07 16.85 0.35
C TRP A 259 -12.55 16.63 1.77
N VAL A 260 -11.34 16.11 1.87
CA VAL A 260 -10.61 15.90 3.11
C VAL A 260 -9.22 16.50 2.97
N ARG A 261 -8.61 16.96 4.06
CA ARG A 261 -7.23 17.42 4.00
C ARG A 261 -6.27 16.25 3.89
N GLU A 262 -5.18 16.43 3.17
CA GLU A 262 -4.16 15.39 2.99
C GLU A 262 -3.55 14.94 4.31
N ASP A 263 -3.43 15.85 5.31
CA ASP A 263 -2.90 15.54 6.64
C ASP A 263 -3.88 14.75 7.55
N GLU A 264 -5.16 14.66 7.15
CA GLU A 264 -6.18 13.87 7.85
C GLU A 264 -6.27 12.42 7.34
N VAL A 265 -5.51 12.06 6.31
CA VAL A 265 -5.51 10.71 5.73
C VAL A 265 -4.10 10.17 5.54
N GLY A 266 -3.98 8.86 5.59
CA GLY A 266 -2.71 8.16 5.34
C GLY A 266 -2.79 7.31 4.08
N TRP A 267 -1.88 7.49 3.15
CA TRP A 267 -1.75 6.66 1.96
C TRP A 267 -1.26 5.27 2.32
N ILE A 268 -1.89 4.24 1.78
CA ILE A 268 -1.40 2.86 1.90
C ILE A 268 -0.18 2.68 1.01
N LEU A 269 -0.29 3.06 -0.27
CA LEU A 269 0.83 3.21 -1.19
C LEU A 269 0.99 4.70 -1.49
N LYS A 270 2.15 5.27 -1.20
CA LYS A 270 2.54 6.60 -1.65
C LYS A 270 3.66 6.40 -2.66
N ASN A 271 3.38 6.69 -3.94
CA ASN A 271 4.42 6.81 -4.98
C ASN A 271 5.24 8.08 -4.75
#